data_f9cdb073d5205d9ae277b69baef3e7eb
#
_entry.id   f9cdb073d5205d9ae277b69baef3e7eb
#
_cell.length_a   1.000
_cell.length_b   1.000
_cell.length_c   1.000
_cell.angle_alpha   90.00
_cell.angle_beta   90.00
_cell.angle_gamma   90.00
#
_symmetry.space_group_name_H-M   'P 1'
#
loop_
_entity.id
_entity.type
_entity.pdbx_description
1 polymer ?
#
loop_
_entity_poly.entity_id
_entity_poly.type
_entity_poly.pdbx_seq_one_letter_code
_entity_poly.pdbx_strand_id
1 'polypeptide(L)'
;MAIEVSAKWTPTRPSALVVACSDGRLQRATDEFLVREFQLTSYDRFYVPGGGGALASSDADPDRALRMRVECRYLIELHNVRRVILLFHGPSASGRIEAACADYRRKLPWAPLAELRAQQEKDAAELLSRRREWAADASVLVFRCEVDAGGGLDFMNVDPDSAMGSESTPHRRGRRTSWVAPLERGSAPHPK
;
A
#
# COMPACT_ATOMS: atom_id res chain seq x y z
N MET A 1 30.73 5.34 -16.33
CA MET A 1 29.61 5.68 -17.23
C MET A 1 28.45 6.15 -16.35
N ALA A 2 27.91 7.35 -16.55
CA ALA A 2 26.74 7.86 -15.83
C ALA A 2 25.52 7.68 -16.72
N ILE A 3 24.36 7.34 -16.12
CA ILE A 3 23.07 7.27 -16.81
C ILE A 3 22.26 8.46 -16.35
N GLU A 4 21.94 9.36 -17.26
CA GLU A 4 21.10 10.53 -17.00
C GLU A 4 19.62 10.13 -16.98
N VAL A 5 18.88 10.67 -16.02
CA VAL A 5 17.42 10.48 -15.90
C VAL A 5 16.72 11.83 -15.99
N SER A 6 15.49 11.84 -16.51
CA SER A 6 14.71 13.08 -16.70
C SER A 6 14.15 13.66 -15.39
N ALA A 7 13.98 12.82 -14.36
CA ALA A 7 13.49 13.25 -13.06
C ALA A 7 14.52 14.17 -12.37
N LYS A 8 14.01 15.23 -11.72
CA LYS A 8 14.84 16.19 -10.97
C LYS A 8 14.54 16.07 -9.48
N TRP A 9 15.59 16.12 -8.68
CA TRP A 9 15.45 16.24 -7.24
C TRP A 9 14.84 17.59 -6.86
N THR A 10 13.95 17.58 -5.83
CA THR A 10 13.38 18.80 -5.24
C THR A 10 13.67 18.84 -3.75
N PRO A 11 13.83 20.03 -3.13
CA PRO A 11 14.04 20.15 -1.69
C PRO A 11 12.77 19.96 -0.87
N THR A 12 11.61 19.83 -1.50
CA THR A 12 10.31 19.65 -0.82
C THR A 12 10.24 18.28 -0.17
N ARG A 13 10.04 18.26 1.15
CA ARG A 13 9.88 17.01 1.90
C ARG A 13 8.51 16.41 1.65
N PRO A 14 8.39 15.08 1.47
CA PRO A 14 7.11 14.40 1.38
C PRO A 14 6.30 14.58 2.66
N SER A 15 4.98 14.78 2.51
CA SER A 15 4.05 14.91 3.66
C SER A 15 3.47 13.58 4.11
N ALA A 16 3.74 12.50 3.39
CA ALA A 16 3.22 11.17 3.65
C ALA A 16 4.33 10.12 3.66
N LEU A 17 4.19 9.14 4.55
CA LEU A 17 4.96 7.89 4.59
C LEU A 17 4.03 6.75 4.16
N VAL A 18 4.46 5.95 3.19
CA VAL A 18 3.73 4.75 2.75
C VAL A 18 4.50 3.51 3.15
N VAL A 19 3.88 2.69 3.99
CA VAL A 19 4.40 1.39 4.43
C VAL A 19 3.70 0.31 3.61
N ALA A 20 4.40 -0.29 2.67
CA ALA A 20 3.85 -1.28 1.76
C ALA A 20 4.73 -2.53 1.66
N CYS A 21 4.16 -3.62 1.14
CA CYS A 21 4.94 -4.81 0.86
C CYS A 21 5.96 -4.54 -0.25
N SER A 22 7.16 -5.11 -0.09
CA SER A 22 8.22 -5.07 -1.10
C SER A 22 7.94 -5.94 -2.34
N ASP A 23 6.74 -6.53 -2.46
CA ASP A 23 6.31 -7.28 -3.63
C ASP A 23 6.15 -6.35 -4.84
N GLY A 24 7.09 -6.41 -5.78
CA GLY A 24 7.13 -5.55 -6.96
C GLY A 24 5.92 -5.69 -7.88
N ARG A 25 5.13 -6.78 -7.78
CA ARG A 25 3.89 -6.98 -8.55
C ARG A 25 2.80 -5.96 -8.19
N LEU A 26 2.87 -5.36 -6.99
CA LEU A 26 1.90 -4.39 -6.48
C LEU A 26 2.33 -2.94 -6.68
N GLN A 27 3.58 -2.68 -7.04
CA GLN A 27 4.16 -1.34 -7.05
C GLN A 27 3.33 -0.37 -7.91
N ARG A 28 3.06 -0.73 -9.16
CA ARG A 28 2.30 0.13 -10.09
C ARG A 28 0.90 0.44 -9.59
N ALA A 29 0.20 -0.58 -9.08
CA ALA A 29 -1.15 -0.40 -8.54
C ALA A 29 -1.16 0.45 -7.27
N THR A 30 -0.14 0.29 -6.42
CA THR A 30 0.07 1.13 -5.23
C THR A 30 0.27 2.59 -5.62
N ASP A 31 1.17 2.88 -6.57
CA ASP A 31 1.40 4.25 -7.05
C ASP A 31 0.12 4.86 -7.66
N GLU A 32 -0.63 4.10 -8.46
CA GLU A 32 -1.90 4.53 -9.04
C GLU A 32 -2.97 4.82 -7.97
N PHE A 33 -3.12 3.95 -6.97
CA PHE A 33 -4.03 4.14 -5.85
C PHE A 33 -3.70 5.42 -5.07
N LEU A 34 -2.41 5.64 -4.75
CA LEU A 34 -1.97 6.80 -3.98
C LEU A 34 -2.22 8.12 -4.72
N VAL A 35 -2.03 8.12 -6.04
CA VAL A 35 -2.34 9.29 -6.87
C VAL A 35 -3.84 9.54 -6.94
N ARG A 36 -4.65 8.49 -7.16
CA ARG A 36 -6.11 8.64 -7.35
C ARG A 36 -6.83 9.04 -6.07
N GLU A 37 -6.49 8.39 -4.95
CA GLU A 37 -7.20 8.58 -3.68
C GLU A 37 -6.68 9.78 -2.90
N PHE A 38 -5.37 10.00 -2.91
CA PHE A 38 -4.71 10.99 -2.05
C PHE A 38 -4.00 12.10 -2.81
N GLN A 39 -3.95 12.05 -4.15
CA GLN A 39 -3.19 12.97 -5.01
C GLN A 39 -1.70 13.01 -4.64
N LEU A 40 -1.18 11.90 -4.12
CA LEU A 40 0.22 11.75 -3.74
C LEU A 40 1.06 11.32 -4.94
N THR A 41 1.83 12.24 -5.49
CA THR A 41 2.83 11.98 -6.54
C THR A 41 4.23 11.80 -5.99
N SER A 42 4.46 12.18 -4.72
CA SER A 42 5.72 12.04 -3.99
C SER A 42 5.44 11.71 -2.54
N TYR A 43 6.10 10.70 -2.00
CA TYR A 43 5.95 10.21 -0.63
C TYR A 43 7.18 9.42 -0.20
N ASP A 44 7.42 9.32 1.11
CA ASP A 44 8.43 8.45 1.66
C ASP A 44 8.00 6.99 1.52
N ARG A 45 8.91 6.15 1.04
CA ARG A 45 8.65 4.72 0.79
C ARG A 45 9.33 3.86 1.84
N PHE A 46 8.53 3.18 2.64
CA PHE A 46 9.00 2.15 3.55
C PHE A 46 8.47 0.78 3.10
N TYR A 47 9.14 0.21 2.10
CA TYR A 47 8.71 -1.02 1.44
C TYR A 47 9.47 -2.22 1.99
N VAL A 48 8.75 -3.03 2.76
CA VAL A 48 9.30 -4.18 3.49
C VAL A 48 8.43 -5.42 3.27
N PRO A 49 8.98 -6.65 3.35
CA PRO A 49 8.15 -7.85 3.34
C PRO A 49 7.07 -7.79 4.43
N GLY A 50 5.81 -8.01 4.05
CA GLY A 50 4.67 -7.91 4.97
C GLY A 50 3.97 -6.56 4.96
N GLY A 51 4.58 -5.50 4.40
CA GLY A 51 3.99 -4.17 4.37
C GLY A 51 3.64 -3.66 5.76
N GLY A 52 2.40 -3.13 5.94
CA GLY A 52 1.91 -2.68 7.25
C GLY A 52 2.03 -3.75 8.34
N GLY A 53 1.83 -5.03 7.99
CA GLY A 53 1.95 -6.14 8.94
C GLY A 53 3.35 -6.38 9.51
N ALA A 54 4.40 -5.82 8.89
CA ALA A 54 5.75 -5.91 9.43
C ALA A 54 5.95 -5.10 10.73
N LEU A 55 5.03 -4.15 11.00
CA LEU A 55 5.03 -3.35 12.22
C LEU A 55 4.22 -3.99 13.36
N ALA A 56 3.41 -5.01 13.07
CA ALA A 56 2.54 -5.66 14.05
C ALA A 56 3.31 -6.67 14.89
N SER A 57 2.86 -6.85 16.15
CA SER A 57 3.50 -7.78 17.11
C SER A 57 3.24 -9.27 16.83
N SER A 58 2.42 -9.57 15.82
CA SER A 58 2.11 -10.95 15.40
C SER A 58 3.28 -11.68 14.73
N ASP A 59 4.39 -10.99 14.48
CA ASP A 59 5.58 -11.64 13.90
C ASP A 59 6.20 -12.64 14.90
N ALA A 60 6.73 -13.75 14.37
CA ALA A 60 7.53 -14.70 15.15
C ALA A 60 8.85 -14.07 15.67
N ASP A 61 9.27 -12.96 15.09
CA ASP A 61 10.37 -12.11 15.54
C ASP A 61 9.82 -10.76 16.06
N PRO A 62 9.52 -10.66 17.37
CA PRO A 62 9.01 -9.42 17.97
C PRO A 62 10.00 -8.26 17.89
N ASP A 63 11.29 -8.54 17.84
CA ASP A 63 12.32 -7.51 17.68
C ASP A 63 12.27 -6.89 16.29
N ARG A 64 11.89 -7.66 15.27
CA ARG A 64 11.68 -7.12 13.92
C ARG A 64 10.58 -6.07 13.91
N ALA A 65 9.43 -6.36 14.50
CA ALA A 65 8.31 -5.42 14.56
C ALA A 65 8.69 -4.13 15.30
N LEU A 66 9.42 -4.27 16.41
CA LEU A 66 9.93 -3.11 17.17
C LEU A 66 10.88 -2.26 16.30
N ARG A 67 11.87 -2.88 15.64
CA ARG A 67 12.80 -2.17 14.74
C ARG A 67 12.04 -1.44 13.61
N MET A 68 11.06 -2.08 12.98
CA MET A 68 10.26 -1.45 11.91
C MET A 68 9.49 -0.23 12.43
N ARG A 69 8.92 -0.28 13.63
CA ARG A 69 8.25 0.87 14.25
C ARG A 69 9.22 2.02 14.56
N VAL A 70 10.42 1.71 15.05
CA VAL A 70 11.48 2.71 15.30
C VAL A 70 11.88 3.41 14.00
N GLU A 71 12.10 2.66 12.92
CA GLU A 71 12.43 3.22 11.61
C GLU A 71 11.30 4.09 11.04
N CYS A 72 10.04 3.64 11.15
CA CYS A 72 8.89 4.45 10.75
C CYS A 72 8.84 5.77 11.53
N ARG A 73 9.00 5.72 12.86
CA ARG A 73 9.01 6.90 13.71
C ARG A 73 10.12 7.86 13.32
N TYR A 74 11.32 7.33 13.07
CA TYR A 74 12.46 8.13 12.61
C TYR A 74 12.16 8.88 11.31
N LEU A 75 11.57 8.20 10.30
CA LEU A 75 11.18 8.83 9.03
C LEU A 75 10.11 9.91 9.21
N ILE A 76 9.13 9.65 10.07
CA ILE A 76 8.05 10.61 10.41
C ILE A 76 8.65 11.90 10.99
N GLU A 77 9.55 11.77 11.96
CA GLU A 77 10.20 12.89 12.63
C GLU A 77 11.16 13.63 11.66
N LEU A 78 11.98 12.89 10.90
CA LEU A 78 12.97 13.43 9.97
C LEU A 78 12.34 14.35 8.90
N HIS A 79 11.21 13.93 8.34
CA HIS A 79 10.55 14.65 7.25
C HIS A 79 9.30 15.42 7.68
N ASN A 80 8.95 15.39 8.98
CA ASN A 80 7.73 15.99 9.51
C ASN A 80 6.47 15.46 8.80
N VAL A 81 6.41 14.14 8.62
CA VAL A 81 5.29 13.43 7.97
C VAL A 81 4.01 13.67 8.75
N ARG A 82 2.92 13.99 8.05
CA ARG A 82 1.60 14.22 8.65
C ARG A 82 0.62 13.08 8.44
N ARG A 83 0.95 12.16 7.53
CA ARG A 83 0.08 11.03 7.17
C ARG A 83 0.92 9.78 6.96
N VAL A 84 0.54 8.70 7.61
CA VAL A 84 1.06 7.36 7.37
C VAL A 84 -0.01 6.52 6.71
N ILE A 85 0.32 5.84 5.61
CA ILE A 85 -0.57 4.92 4.90
C ILE A 85 0.02 3.52 5.03
N LEU A 86 -0.68 2.64 5.75
CA LEU A 86 -0.32 1.24 5.88
C LEU A 86 -1.05 0.42 4.82
N LEU A 87 -0.30 -0.34 4.03
CA LEU A 87 -0.85 -1.20 2.99
C LEU A 87 -0.58 -2.67 3.32
N PHE A 88 -1.67 -3.43 3.43
CA PHE A 88 -1.68 -4.88 3.45
C PHE A 88 -2.02 -5.40 2.05
N HIS A 89 -1.82 -6.67 1.77
CA HIS A 89 -2.29 -7.28 0.53
C HIS A 89 -2.57 -8.76 0.65
N GLY A 90 -3.40 -9.26 -0.24
CA GLY A 90 -3.70 -10.67 -0.35
C GLY A 90 -4.81 -10.93 -1.35
N PRO A 91 -5.20 -12.19 -1.55
CA PRO A 91 -6.31 -12.51 -2.43
C PRO A 91 -7.64 -11.98 -1.87
N SER A 92 -8.55 -11.61 -2.77
CA SER A 92 -9.96 -11.46 -2.45
C SER A 92 -10.59 -12.81 -2.06
N ALA A 93 -11.87 -12.84 -1.70
CA ALA A 93 -12.58 -14.10 -1.40
C ALA A 93 -12.56 -15.11 -2.56
N SER A 94 -12.50 -14.64 -3.81
CA SER A 94 -12.38 -15.44 -5.03
C SER A 94 -10.95 -15.49 -5.62
N GLY A 95 -9.99 -14.86 -4.93
CA GLY A 95 -8.62 -14.71 -5.41
C GLY A 95 -7.79 -15.97 -5.27
N ARG A 96 -6.66 -16.01 -5.97
CA ARG A 96 -5.73 -17.14 -5.97
C ARG A 96 -4.78 -17.08 -4.79
N ILE A 97 -4.38 -18.26 -4.29
CA ILE A 97 -3.46 -18.41 -3.16
C ILE A 97 -2.09 -17.73 -3.42
N GLU A 98 -1.65 -17.64 -4.67
CA GLU A 98 -0.38 -17.04 -5.08
C GLU A 98 -0.34 -15.52 -4.84
N ALA A 99 -1.52 -14.90 -4.66
CA ALA A 99 -1.63 -13.49 -4.30
C ALA A 99 -1.45 -13.24 -2.79
N ALA A 100 -1.41 -14.32 -1.98
CA ALA A 100 -1.19 -14.17 -0.54
C ALA A 100 0.19 -13.58 -0.25
N CYS A 101 0.24 -12.66 0.69
CA CYS A 101 1.50 -12.07 1.14
C CYS A 101 2.45 -13.15 1.68
N ALA A 102 3.64 -13.24 1.10
CA ALA A 102 4.63 -14.26 1.47
C ALA A 102 5.04 -14.17 2.96
N ASP A 103 5.09 -12.96 3.51
CA ASP A 103 5.43 -12.76 4.91
C ASP A 103 4.33 -13.29 5.85
N TYR A 104 3.05 -13.08 5.50
CA TYR A 104 1.94 -13.68 6.25
C TYR A 104 1.89 -15.20 6.12
N ARG A 105 2.28 -15.74 4.95
CA ARG A 105 2.47 -17.19 4.78
C ARG A 105 3.60 -17.73 5.67
N ARG A 106 4.65 -16.94 5.89
CA ARG A 106 5.74 -17.28 6.82
C ARG A 106 5.28 -17.25 8.27
N LYS A 107 4.48 -16.23 8.66
CA LYS A 107 3.90 -16.11 10.01
C LYS A 107 2.94 -17.27 10.33
N LEU A 108 2.12 -17.64 9.36
CA LEU A 108 1.07 -18.66 9.47
C LEU A 108 1.15 -19.66 8.29
N PRO A 109 2.14 -20.58 8.30
CA PRO A 109 2.51 -21.36 7.10
C PRO A 109 1.42 -22.29 6.61
N TRP A 110 0.52 -22.77 7.47
CA TRP A 110 -0.54 -23.73 7.13
C TRP A 110 -1.94 -23.12 7.17
N ALA A 111 -2.05 -21.83 7.46
CA ALA A 111 -3.34 -21.18 7.59
C ALA A 111 -4.07 -21.08 6.25
N PRO A 112 -5.40 -21.29 6.23
CA PRO A 112 -6.23 -20.98 5.09
C PRO A 112 -6.27 -19.47 4.83
N LEU A 113 -6.65 -19.06 3.61
CA LEU A 113 -6.66 -17.64 3.20
C LEU A 113 -7.52 -16.76 4.13
N ALA A 114 -8.64 -17.29 4.62
CA ALA A 114 -9.51 -16.56 5.54
C ALA A 114 -8.81 -16.23 6.87
N GLU A 115 -7.97 -17.13 7.37
CA GLU A 115 -7.21 -16.91 8.60
C GLU A 115 -6.07 -15.89 8.39
N LEU A 116 -5.39 -15.96 7.23
CA LEU A 116 -4.39 -14.94 6.85
C LEU A 116 -5.02 -13.55 6.78
N ARG A 117 -6.24 -13.45 6.22
CA ARG A 117 -6.99 -12.20 6.16
C ARG A 117 -7.36 -11.71 7.56
N ALA A 118 -7.94 -12.59 8.38
CA ALA A 118 -8.31 -12.26 9.77
C ALA A 118 -7.09 -11.80 10.59
N GLN A 119 -5.92 -12.40 10.36
CA GLN A 119 -4.69 -11.94 11.02
C GLN A 119 -4.28 -10.54 10.54
N GLN A 120 -4.40 -10.21 9.25
CA GLN A 120 -4.15 -8.86 8.75
C GLN A 120 -5.08 -7.82 9.36
N GLU A 121 -6.35 -8.15 9.54
CA GLU A 121 -7.35 -7.30 10.20
C GLU A 121 -7.01 -7.07 11.69
N LYS A 122 -6.58 -8.11 12.42
CA LYS A 122 -6.10 -7.99 13.79
C LYS A 122 -4.84 -7.11 13.90
N ASP A 123 -3.89 -7.31 13.00
CA ASP A 123 -2.66 -6.52 12.95
C ASP A 123 -2.96 -5.04 12.65
N ALA A 124 -3.89 -4.76 11.73
CA ALA A 124 -4.36 -3.41 11.44
C ALA A 124 -4.97 -2.73 12.68
N ALA A 125 -5.86 -3.44 13.37
CA ALA A 125 -6.50 -2.95 14.60
C ALA A 125 -5.48 -2.70 15.73
N GLU A 126 -4.50 -3.59 15.92
CA GLU A 126 -3.40 -3.40 16.86
C GLU A 126 -2.63 -2.11 16.55
N LEU A 127 -2.21 -1.94 15.30
CA LEU A 127 -1.40 -0.79 14.89
C LEU A 127 -2.16 0.53 15.04
N LEU A 128 -3.45 0.55 14.76
CA LEU A 128 -4.30 1.72 14.96
C LEU A 128 -4.48 2.05 16.45
N SER A 129 -4.74 1.04 17.29
CA SER A 129 -4.91 1.23 18.73
C SER A 129 -3.65 1.77 19.40
N ARG A 130 -2.48 1.36 18.90
CA ARG A 130 -1.16 1.76 19.44
C ARG A 130 -0.45 2.84 18.60
N ARG A 131 -1.16 3.52 17.70
CA ARG A 131 -0.55 4.47 16.75
C ARG A 131 0.29 5.56 17.41
N ARG A 132 -0.07 6.02 18.61
CA ARG A 132 0.68 7.05 19.34
C ARG A 132 2.09 6.60 19.75
N GLU A 133 2.33 5.31 19.85
CA GLU A 133 3.63 4.77 20.24
C GLU A 133 4.67 4.86 19.13
N TRP A 134 4.24 4.81 17.86
CA TRP A 134 5.13 4.70 16.70
C TRP A 134 4.89 5.73 15.59
N ALA A 135 3.68 6.29 15.47
CA ALA A 135 3.33 7.28 14.45
C ALA A 135 3.31 8.72 14.98
N ALA A 136 3.61 8.94 16.26
CA ALA A 136 3.54 10.26 16.92
C ALA A 136 2.19 10.96 16.64
N ASP A 137 2.23 12.19 16.09
CA ASP A 137 1.03 12.97 15.77
C ASP A 137 0.52 12.80 14.32
N ALA A 138 1.13 11.91 13.55
CA ALA A 138 0.68 11.65 12.19
C ALA A 138 -0.65 10.89 12.18
N SER A 139 -1.53 11.22 11.23
CA SER A 139 -2.73 10.42 10.95
C SER A 139 -2.32 9.08 10.34
N VAL A 140 -2.97 7.99 10.75
CA VAL A 140 -2.70 6.65 10.22
C VAL A 140 -3.93 6.16 9.49
N LEU A 141 -3.76 5.76 8.24
CA LEU A 141 -4.78 5.18 7.38
C LEU A 141 -4.35 3.76 7.00
N VAL A 142 -5.31 2.84 6.96
CA VAL A 142 -5.01 1.43 6.71
C VAL A 142 -5.86 0.90 5.56
N PHE A 143 -5.17 0.35 4.55
CA PHE A 143 -5.83 -0.25 3.40
C PHE A 143 -5.29 -1.66 3.15
N ARG A 144 -6.12 -2.46 2.47
CA ARG A 144 -5.75 -3.77 1.97
C ARG A 144 -5.96 -3.79 0.45
N CYS A 145 -4.89 -4.13 -0.28
CA CYS A 145 -4.98 -4.43 -1.70
C CYS A 145 -5.47 -5.86 -1.88
N GLU A 146 -6.63 -6.04 -2.47
CA GLU A 146 -7.22 -7.32 -2.81
C GLU A 146 -6.97 -7.68 -4.26
N VAL A 147 -6.52 -8.93 -4.48
CA VAL A 147 -6.25 -9.48 -5.80
C VAL A 147 -7.36 -10.45 -6.14
N ASP A 148 -8.14 -10.18 -7.18
CA ASP A 148 -9.20 -11.07 -7.63
C ASP A 148 -8.67 -12.28 -8.45
N ALA A 149 -9.57 -13.19 -8.85
CA ALA A 149 -9.22 -14.38 -9.62
C ALA A 149 -8.67 -14.04 -11.04
N GLY A 150 -9.03 -12.89 -11.58
CA GLY A 150 -8.57 -12.38 -12.88
C GLY A 150 -7.28 -11.56 -12.79
N GLY A 151 -6.76 -11.31 -11.58
CA GLY A 151 -5.60 -10.45 -11.34
C GLY A 151 -5.95 -8.96 -11.22
N GLY A 152 -7.23 -8.61 -11.14
CA GLY A 152 -7.68 -7.25 -10.80
C GLY A 152 -7.28 -6.88 -9.37
N LEU A 153 -7.03 -5.59 -9.15
CA LEU A 153 -6.53 -5.06 -7.87
C LEU A 153 -7.48 -3.98 -7.35
N ASP A 154 -8.03 -4.20 -6.16
CA ASP A 154 -8.90 -3.25 -5.46
C ASP A 154 -8.31 -2.90 -4.10
N PHE A 155 -8.33 -1.61 -3.72
CA PHE A 155 -7.90 -1.14 -2.42
C PHE A 155 -9.10 -0.88 -1.52
N MET A 156 -9.15 -1.61 -0.40
CA MET A 156 -10.23 -1.54 0.58
C MET A 156 -9.72 -0.88 1.85
N ASN A 157 -10.48 0.09 2.38
CA ASN A 157 -10.22 0.59 3.73
C ASN A 157 -10.54 -0.52 4.75
N VAL A 158 -9.61 -0.79 5.66
CA VAL A 158 -9.74 -1.82 6.70
C VAL A 158 -9.69 -1.24 8.12
N ASP A 159 -9.85 0.08 8.24
CA ASP A 159 -10.01 0.74 9.53
C ASP A 159 -11.40 0.39 10.10
N PRO A 160 -11.48 -0.33 11.24
CA PRO A 160 -12.76 -0.69 11.85
C PRO A 160 -13.60 0.51 12.26
N ASP A 161 -12.97 1.64 12.60
CA ASP A 161 -13.67 2.85 13.03
C ASP A 161 -14.24 3.66 11.85
N SER A 162 -13.72 3.47 10.64
CA SER A 162 -14.23 4.17 9.45
C SER A 162 -15.61 3.67 9.01
N ALA A 163 -16.01 2.46 9.39
CA ALA A 163 -17.33 1.89 9.11
C ALA A 163 -18.45 2.52 9.97
N MET A 164 -18.11 3.16 11.09
CA MET A 164 -19.07 3.78 12.00
C MET A 164 -19.42 5.23 11.65
N GLY A 165 -18.72 5.85 10.69
CA GLY A 165 -18.83 7.27 10.33
C GLY A 165 -19.36 7.58 8.92
N SER A 166 -19.74 6.58 8.11
CA SER A 166 -20.24 6.81 6.76
C SER A 166 -21.77 6.85 6.70
N GLU A 167 -22.39 7.90 7.24
CA GLU A 167 -23.62 8.39 6.62
C GLU A 167 -23.25 9.03 5.28
N SER A 168 -23.52 8.25 4.24
CA SER A 168 -23.89 8.59 2.88
C SER A 168 -23.31 9.86 2.23
N THR A 169 -22.27 9.66 1.42
CA THR A 169 -22.23 10.30 0.11
C THR A 169 -22.16 9.20 -0.95
N PRO A 170 -23.14 9.05 -1.84
CA PRO A 170 -23.10 8.01 -2.87
C PRO A 170 -22.01 8.38 -3.87
N HIS A 171 -20.87 7.68 -3.82
CA HIS A 171 -19.89 7.74 -4.89
C HIS A 171 -20.56 7.29 -6.19
N ARG A 172 -20.77 8.26 -7.06
CA ARG A 172 -21.17 8.08 -8.46
C ARG A 172 -20.24 7.07 -9.09
N ARG A 173 -20.73 5.85 -9.36
CA ARG A 173 -20.01 4.85 -10.15
C ARG A 173 -19.64 5.47 -11.50
N GLY A 174 -18.39 5.91 -11.62
CA GLY A 174 -17.81 6.37 -12.87
C GLY A 174 -17.85 5.22 -13.87
N ARG A 175 -18.44 5.48 -15.03
CA ARG A 175 -18.44 4.55 -16.18
C ARG A 175 -17.00 4.13 -16.46
N ARG A 176 -16.78 2.82 -16.64
CA ARG A 176 -15.55 2.28 -17.20
C ARG A 176 -15.34 2.93 -18.59
N THR A 177 -14.41 3.86 -18.67
CA THR A 177 -13.87 4.29 -19.97
C THR A 177 -12.72 3.35 -20.29
N SER A 178 -12.94 2.49 -21.26
CA SER A 178 -11.88 1.68 -21.87
C SER A 178 -10.89 2.63 -22.54
N TRP A 179 -9.70 2.73 -22.00
CA TRP A 179 -8.60 3.40 -22.67
C TRP A 179 -8.07 2.50 -23.79
N VAL A 180 -8.43 2.83 -25.03
CA VAL A 180 -7.76 2.32 -26.22
C VAL A 180 -6.57 3.22 -26.47
N ALA A 181 -5.36 2.66 -26.39
CA ALA A 181 -4.13 3.38 -26.74
C ALA A 181 -4.20 3.84 -28.21
N PRO A 182 -3.77 5.07 -28.55
CA PRO A 182 -3.65 5.50 -29.93
C PRO A 182 -2.60 4.65 -30.65
N LEU A 183 -2.99 3.98 -31.74
CA LEU A 183 -2.07 3.36 -32.69
C LEU A 183 -1.21 4.48 -33.32
N GLU A 184 0.10 4.45 -33.09
CA GLU A 184 1.07 5.28 -33.81
C GLU A 184 0.95 4.98 -35.30
N ARG A 185 0.54 5.98 -36.06
CA ARG A 185 0.55 5.91 -37.53
C ARG A 185 2.01 6.03 -38.01
N GLY A 186 2.51 4.95 -38.59
CA GLY A 186 3.81 4.89 -39.22
C GLY A 186 3.99 5.99 -40.25
N SER A 187 5.12 6.68 -40.15
CA SER A 187 5.60 7.64 -41.13
C SER A 187 5.95 6.90 -42.43
N ALA A 188 5.34 7.34 -43.52
CA ALA A 188 5.67 6.89 -44.87
C ALA A 188 7.09 7.39 -45.27
N PRO A 189 7.83 6.64 -46.09
CA PRO A 189 9.13 7.03 -46.57
C PRO A 189 9.01 8.12 -47.65
N HIS A 190 9.85 9.17 -47.57
CA HIS A 190 10.02 10.13 -48.63
C HIS A 190 10.78 9.52 -49.85
N PRO A 191 10.32 9.72 -51.06
CA PRO A 191 11.12 9.42 -52.28
C PRO A 191 12.14 10.54 -52.54
N LYS A 192 13.27 10.12 -53.05
CA LYS A 192 14.45 10.78 -53.56
C LYS A 192 14.43 12.30 -53.82
#